data_eb8d501764c554fa6f16d5b3ed0024e3
#
_entry.id   eb8d501764c554fa6f16d5b3ed0024e3
#
_cell.length_a   1.000
_cell.length_b   1.000
_cell.length_c   1.000
_cell.angle_alpha   90.00
_cell.angle_beta   90.00
_cell.angle_gamma   90.00
#
_symmetry.space_group_name_H-M   'P 1'
#
loop_
_entity.id
_entity.type
_entity.pdbx_description
1 polymer ?
#
loop_
_entity_poly.entity_id
_entity_poly.type
_entity_poly.pdbx_seq_one_letter_code
_entity_poly.pdbx_strand_id
1 'polypeptide(L)'
;MLKRPNLTVAVATTVEKVLFDESGSEPRAIGVEVSKSPVSPKYRVKASREVILCGGAVATPHILLVSGIGPQEELSKVGIKVVKDLSQVGKNYYDVSCLPVTGVLCIDPSV
;
A
#
# COMPACT_ATOMS: atom_id res chain seq x y z
N MET A 1 -0.02 -22.87 11.28
CA MET A 1 -1.28 -22.12 11.44
C MET A 1 -1.91 -21.60 10.14
N LEU A 2 -1.36 -21.86 8.98
CA LEU A 2 -1.86 -21.43 7.67
C LEU A 2 -2.45 -22.61 6.89
N LYS A 3 -3.37 -23.37 7.50
CA LYS A 3 -4.01 -24.54 6.87
C LYS A 3 -5.41 -24.25 6.30
N ARG A 4 -5.64 -23.00 5.86
CA ARG A 4 -6.89 -22.69 5.15
C ARG A 4 -6.67 -22.90 3.65
N PRO A 5 -7.44 -23.78 2.98
CA PRO A 5 -7.24 -24.07 1.55
C PRO A 5 -7.55 -22.87 0.64
N ASN A 6 -8.26 -21.89 1.17
CA ASN A 6 -8.63 -20.64 0.48
C ASN A 6 -7.75 -19.44 0.86
N LEU A 7 -6.63 -19.63 1.58
CA LEU A 7 -5.71 -18.57 1.96
C LEU A 7 -4.32 -18.87 1.43
N THR A 8 -3.79 -17.96 0.63
CA THR A 8 -2.40 -17.98 0.18
C THR A 8 -1.68 -16.77 0.74
N VAL A 9 -0.53 -16.96 1.38
CA VAL A 9 0.32 -15.88 1.89
C VAL A 9 1.63 -15.88 1.11
N ALA A 10 1.90 -14.79 0.41
CA ALA A 10 3.17 -14.56 -0.27
C ALA A 10 4.08 -13.73 0.65
N VAL A 11 5.13 -14.34 1.15
CA VAL A 11 6.17 -13.68 1.97
C VAL A 11 7.33 -13.20 1.10
N ALA A 12 8.13 -12.25 1.61
CA ALA A 12 9.25 -11.65 0.88
C ALA A 12 8.83 -11.14 -0.51
N THR A 13 7.65 -10.51 -0.59
CA THR A 13 7.06 -10.02 -1.82
C THR A 13 6.57 -8.60 -1.60
N THR A 14 7.00 -7.68 -2.45
CA THR A 14 6.59 -6.27 -2.42
C THR A 14 5.53 -6.02 -3.47
N VAL A 15 4.47 -5.32 -3.09
CA VAL A 15 3.48 -4.81 -4.03
C VAL A 15 4.02 -3.53 -4.65
N GLU A 16 4.20 -3.53 -5.96
CA GLU A 16 4.71 -2.39 -6.74
C GLU A 16 3.60 -1.39 -7.04
N LYS A 17 2.46 -1.89 -7.50
CA LYS A 17 1.28 -1.08 -7.84
C LYS A 17 0.03 -1.91 -7.98
N VAL A 18 -1.13 -1.24 -7.93
CA VAL A 18 -2.42 -1.79 -8.33
C VAL A 18 -2.59 -1.65 -9.84
N LEU A 19 -3.19 -2.66 -10.46
CA LEU A 19 -3.50 -2.69 -11.88
C LEU A 19 -4.97 -2.34 -12.07
N PHE A 20 -5.25 -1.44 -13.01
CA PHE A 20 -6.59 -0.97 -13.33
C PHE A 20 -7.00 -1.34 -14.75
N ASP A 21 -8.26 -1.69 -14.92
CA ASP A 21 -8.94 -1.70 -16.19
C ASP A 21 -9.65 -0.35 -16.38
N GLU A 22 -9.30 0.35 -17.43
CA GLU A 22 -9.81 1.69 -17.75
C GLU A 22 -10.80 1.64 -18.95
N SER A 23 -11.24 0.45 -19.36
CA SER A 23 -12.15 0.29 -20.50
C SER A 23 -13.58 0.78 -20.23
N GLY A 24 -13.96 0.90 -18.96
CA GLY A 24 -15.27 1.38 -18.52
C GLY A 24 -15.30 2.87 -18.22
N SER A 25 -16.43 3.37 -17.73
CA SER A 25 -16.62 4.76 -17.29
C SER A 25 -15.82 5.11 -16.03
N GLU A 26 -15.52 4.12 -15.20
CA GLU A 26 -14.73 4.24 -13.98
C GLU A 26 -13.62 3.19 -13.97
N PRO A 27 -12.41 3.53 -13.50
CA PRO A 27 -11.32 2.59 -13.40
C PRO A 27 -11.64 1.50 -12.37
N ARG A 28 -11.44 0.23 -12.77
CA ARG A 28 -11.68 -0.93 -11.93
C ARG A 28 -10.37 -1.61 -11.58
N ALA A 29 -10.11 -1.84 -10.28
CA ALA A 29 -8.96 -2.63 -9.85
C ALA A 29 -9.11 -4.09 -10.28
N ILE A 30 -8.13 -4.60 -11.05
CA ILE A 30 -8.13 -5.96 -11.61
C ILE A 30 -7.04 -6.85 -11.03
N GLY A 31 -6.16 -6.30 -10.20
CA GLY A 31 -5.07 -7.04 -9.60
C GLY A 31 -3.95 -6.14 -9.10
N VAL A 32 -2.82 -6.77 -8.82
CA VAL A 32 -1.60 -6.09 -8.36
C VAL A 32 -0.38 -6.58 -9.12
N GLU A 33 0.61 -5.71 -9.27
CA GLU A 33 1.95 -6.06 -9.74
C GLU A 33 2.85 -6.21 -8.51
N VAL A 34 3.59 -7.31 -8.45
CA VAL A 34 4.43 -7.66 -7.31
C VAL A 34 5.83 -8.08 -7.76
N SER A 35 6.82 -7.85 -6.90
CA SER A 35 8.20 -8.29 -7.13
C SER A 35 8.83 -8.81 -5.83
N LYS A 36 9.93 -9.55 -5.92
CA LYS A 36 10.74 -9.95 -4.77
C LYS A 36 11.81 -8.92 -4.41
N SER A 37 12.24 -8.14 -5.39
CA SER A 37 13.20 -7.05 -5.25
C SER A 37 13.08 -6.10 -6.44
N PRO A 38 13.63 -4.87 -6.37
CA PRO A 38 13.57 -3.90 -7.47
C PRO A 38 14.11 -4.39 -8.81
N VAL A 39 15.06 -5.33 -8.79
CA VAL A 39 15.69 -5.92 -10.00
C VAL A 39 15.10 -7.27 -10.39
N SER A 40 14.16 -7.82 -9.61
CA SER A 40 13.52 -9.11 -9.90
C SER A 40 12.44 -8.96 -10.96
N PRO A 41 12.12 -10.05 -11.68
CA PRO A 41 10.96 -10.08 -12.56
C PRO A 41 9.69 -9.68 -11.80
N LYS A 42 8.85 -8.91 -12.46
CA LYS A 42 7.54 -8.50 -11.94
C LYS A 42 6.50 -9.53 -12.30
N TYR A 43 5.65 -9.84 -11.35
CA TYR A 43 4.55 -10.77 -11.51
C TYR A 43 3.22 -10.05 -11.33
N ARG A 44 2.19 -10.51 -12.03
CA ARG A 44 0.84 -9.95 -11.91
C ARG A 44 -0.07 -10.96 -11.24
N VAL A 45 -0.70 -10.54 -10.16
CA VAL A 45 -1.71 -11.32 -9.44
C VAL A 45 -3.07 -10.70 -9.72
N LYS A 46 -3.97 -11.47 -10.34
CA LYS A 46 -5.32 -11.01 -10.67
C LYS A 46 -6.23 -11.09 -9.46
N ALA A 47 -7.08 -10.09 -9.31
CA ALA A 47 -8.16 -10.05 -8.33
C ALA A 47 -9.50 -10.29 -9.03
N SER A 48 -10.28 -11.26 -8.55
CA SER A 48 -11.61 -11.56 -9.10
C SER A 48 -12.73 -10.71 -8.51
N ARG A 49 -12.53 -10.17 -7.30
CA ARG A 49 -13.51 -9.38 -6.56
C ARG A 49 -13.01 -7.98 -6.27
N GLU A 50 -11.97 -7.87 -5.45
CA GLU A 50 -11.44 -6.59 -4.96
C GLU A 50 -9.95 -6.68 -4.62
N VAL A 51 -9.30 -5.53 -4.48
CA VAL A 51 -7.96 -5.37 -3.93
C VAL A 51 -8.07 -4.55 -2.66
N ILE A 52 -7.59 -5.07 -1.54
CA ILE A 52 -7.63 -4.42 -0.23
C ILE A 52 -6.21 -3.97 0.13
N LEU A 53 -6.01 -2.67 0.34
CA LEU A 53 -4.73 -2.10 0.72
C LEU A 53 -4.66 -1.89 2.23
N CYS A 54 -3.73 -2.58 2.89
CA CYS A 54 -3.50 -2.52 4.33
C CYS A 54 -2.05 -2.15 4.65
N GLY A 55 -1.46 -1.22 3.89
CA GLY A 55 -0.06 -0.80 4.03
C GLY A 55 0.19 0.24 5.13
N GLY A 56 -0.84 0.65 5.87
CA GLY A 56 -0.74 1.70 6.89
C GLY A 56 -0.68 3.12 6.29
N ALA A 57 -0.40 4.10 7.14
CA ALA A 57 -0.53 5.52 6.82
C ALA A 57 0.44 6.02 5.73
N VAL A 58 1.58 5.35 5.55
CA VAL A 58 2.59 5.71 4.53
C VAL A 58 2.45 4.85 3.27
N ALA A 59 2.44 3.52 3.42
CA ALA A 59 2.53 2.65 2.26
C ALA A 59 1.23 2.59 1.46
N THR A 60 0.05 2.71 2.09
CA THR A 60 -1.23 2.74 1.37
C THR A 60 -1.33 3.93 0.40
N PRO A 61 -1.15 5.20 0.82
CA PRO A 61 -1.17 6.31 -0.12
C PRO A 61 -0.02 6.24 -1.13
N HIS A 62 1.16 5.76 -0.75
CA HIS A 62 2.25 5.56 -1.69
C HIS A 62 1.87 4.59 -2.82
N ILE A 63 1.28 3.42 -2.51
CA ILE A 63 0.82 2.45 -3.51
C ILE A 63 -0.24 3.08 -4.41
N LEU A 64 -1.17 3.88 -3.88
CA LEU A 64 -2.17 4.58 -4.68
C LEU A 64 -1.52 5.56 -5.66
N LEU A 65 -0.60 6.40 -5.18
CA LEU A 65 0.11 7.38 -6.01
C LEU A 65 0.88 6.73 -7.16
N VAL A 66 1.69 5.70 -6.89
CA VAL A 66 2.44 4.97 -7.93
C VAL A 66 1.53 4.19 -8.88
N SER A 67 0.29 3.95 -8.49
CA SER A 67 -0.74 3.31 -9.33
C SER A 67 -1.55 4.32 -10.17
N GLY A 68 -1.27 5.62 -10.05
CA GLY A 68 -1.97 6.66 -10.79
C GLY A 68 -3.24 7.20 -10.12
N ILE A 69 -3.43 6.92 -8.84
CA ILE A 69 -4.55 7.43 -8.04
C ILE A 69 -4.01 8.51 -7.09
N GLY A 70 -4.35 9.77 -7.33
CA GLY A 70 -3.88 10.88 -6.50
C GLY A 70 -4.01 12.23 -7.19
N PRO A 71 -3.40 13.30 -6.61
CA PRO A 71 -3.46 14.64 -7.19
C PRO A 71 -2.83 14.67 -8.59
N GLN A 72 -3.60 15.05 -9.59
CA GLN A 72 -3.16 15.08 -11.00
C GLN A 72 -1.88 15.87 -11.21
N GLU A 73 -1.76 17.04 -10.59
CA GLU A 73 -0.59 17.89 -10.74
C GLU A 73 0.70 17.24 -10.22
N GLU A 74 0.62 16.54 -9.09
CA GLU A 74 1.76 15.85 -8.48
C GLU A 74 2.17 14.61 -9.29
N LEU A 75 1.19 13.82 -9.71
CA LEU A 75 1.44 12.62 -10.53
C LEU A 75 2.07 12.98 -11.88
N SER A 76 1.59 14.05 -12.51
CA SER A 76 2.12 14.53 -13.80
C SER A 76 3.57 15.01 -13.70
N LYS A 77 3.95 15.69 -12.60
CA LYS A 77 5.32 16.15 -12.36
C LYS A 77 6.34 14.99 -12.31
N VAL A 78 5.93 13.84 -11.83
CA VAL A 78 6.78 12.64 -11.74
C VAL A 78 6.56 11.65 -12.89
N GLY A 79 5.79 12.04 -13.91
CA GLY A 79 5.56 11.23 -15.11
C GLY A 79 4.69 9.99 -14.89
N ILE A 80 3.88 9.98 -13.85
CA ILE A 80 2.93 8.89 -13.59
C ILE A 80 1.62 9.18 -14.33
N LYS A 81 1.15 8.21 -15.13
CA LYS A 81 -0.15 8.30 -15.80
C LYS A 81 -1.26 8.40 -14.75
N VAL A 82 -2.08 9.45 -14.86
CA VAL A 82 -3.24 9.63 -13.97
C VAL A 82 -4.36 8.67 -14.40
N VAL A 83 -4.75 7.78 -13.49
CA VAL A 83 -5.89 6.88 -13.64
C VAL A 83 -7.14 7.52 -13.04
N LYS A 84 -7.02 8.11 -11.85
CA LYS A 84 -8.10 8.85 -11.19
C LYS A 84 -7.51 10.00 -10.39
N ASP A 85 -8.01 11.21 -10.65
CA ASP A 85 -7.64 12.37 -9.83
C ASP A 85 -8.36 12.32 -8.48
N LEU A 86 -7.60 12.17 -7.41
CA LEU A 86 -8.05 12.21 -6.02
C LEU A 86 -7.11 13.11 -5.22
N SER A 87 -7.46 14.37 -5.09
CA SER A 87 -6.63 15.43 -4.50
C SER A 87 -6.24 15.20 -3.03
N GLN A 88 -6.93 14.31 -2.30
CA GLN A 88 -6.69 14.05 -0.89
C GLN A 88 -5.72 12.88 -0.63
N VAL A 89 -5.38 12.10 -1.65
CA VAL A 89 -4.43 10.99 -1.48
C VAL A 89 -3.04 11.54 -1.13
N GLY A 90 -2.46 11.05 -0.06
CA GLY A 90 -1.16 11.51 0.46
C GLY A 90 -1.21 12.81 1.27
N LYS A 91 -2.40 13.39 1.47
CA LYS A 91 -2.60 14.56 2.33
C LYS A 91 -3.21 14.19 3.67
N ASN A 92 -3.16 15.14 4.63
CA ASN A 92 -3.72 14.96 5.98
C ASN A 92 -3.16 13.71 6.69
N TYR A 93 -1.83 13.54 6.60
CA TYR A 93 -1.14 12.45 7.28
C TYR A 93 -1.30 12.58 8.79
N TYR A 94 -1.88 11.57 9.41
CA TYR A 94 -1.97 11.42 10.86
C TYR A 94 -1.29 10.12 11.25
N ASP A 95 -0.23 10.23 12.04
CA ASP A 95 0.42 9.07 12.65
C ASP A 95 0.24 9.10 14.17
N VAL A 96 0.27 7.92 14.78
CA VAL A 96 0.28 7.82 16.24
C VAL A 96 1.64 8.29 16.74
N SER A 97 1.66 9.41 17.44
CA SER A 97 2.88 9.90 18.10
C SER A 97 3.26 8.92 19.22
N CYS A 98 4.15 7.99 18.92
CA CYS A 98 4.81 7.20 19.95
C CYS A 98 5.84 8.10 20.63
N LEU A 99 5.45 8.70 21.75
CA LEU A 99 6.43 9.21 22.69
C LEU A 99 7.17 8.00 23.26
N PRO A 100 8.49 7.86 23.11
CA PRO A 100 9.24 6.86 23.82
C PRO A 100 9.17 7.24 25.30
N VAL A 101 8.20 6.66 26.02
CA VAL A 101 8.22 6.72 27.49
C VAL A 101 9.36 5.80 27.90
N THR A 102 10.56 6.34 27.99
CA THR A 102 11.64 5.75 28.76
C THR A 102 11.28 5.91 30.25
N GLY A 103 10.25 5.17 30.66
CA GLY A 103 9.98 4.94 32.06
C GLY A 103 11.07 4.04 32.58
N VAL A 104 12.03 4.61 33.30
CA VAL A 104 12.86 3.84 34.21
C VAL A 104 11.91 3.27 35.25
N LEU A 105 11.56 2.01 35.13
CA LEU A 105 10.95 1.24 36.19
C LEU A 105 12.02 1.09 37.27
N CYS A 106 12.04 1.99 38.25
CA CYS A 106 12.75 1.77 39.50
C CYS A 106 11.98 0.63 40.20
N ILE A 107 12.46 -0.58 40.05
CA ILE A 107 12.05 -1.68 40.91
C ILE A 107 12.79 -1.45 42.24
N ASP A 108 12.05 -1.08 43.27
CA ASP A 108 12.55 -1.01 44.62
C ASP A 108 12.88 -2.45 45.08
N PRO A 109 14.14 -2.79 45.31
CA PRO A 109 14.53 -4.15 45.73
C PRO A 109 14.18 -4.48 47.19
N SER A 110 13.45 -3.62 47.88
CA SER A 110 13.11 -3.78 49.31
C SER A 110 11.65 -4.18 49.56
N VAL A 111 10.87 -4.56 48.48
CA VAL A 111 9.52 -5.11 48.65
C VAL A 111 9.47 -6.56 48.22
#